data_27b87c9c9bffbfddbff22aeeb7a8c07e
#
_entry.id   27b87c9c9bffbfddbff22aeeb7a8c07e
#
_cell.length_a   1.000
_cell.length_b   1.000
_cell.length_c   1.000
_cell.angle_alpha   90.00
_cell.angle_beta   90.00
_cell.angle_gamma   90.00
#
_symmetry.space_group_name_H-M   'P 1'
#
loop_
_entity.id
_entity.type
_entity.pdbx_description
1 polymer ?
#
loop_
_entity_poly.entity_id
_entity_poly.type
_entity_poly.pdbx_seq_one_letter_code
_entity_poly.pdbx_strand_id
1 'polypeptide(L)'
;MVRTSYKDDIHHRILQAARGEFLQKGFKDTSMRTISRLSGVTLSNIYNYFRDKDDIFRAVLTPLLNAFEQLFAEHNSDDYMSKEFFSMDSHQKKLIDDFMVIPTNYRTELKILLFNSAGSSLENFRDTFVDRYTQESLRYMKLMKERYPHIKADFSDFFLHSMCSLWLTVMGEIVTHDELTEANIKQFITEYITFGTAGWKELMKI
;
A
#
# COMPACT_ATOMS: atom_id res chain seq x y z
N MET A 1 -2.21 26.55 -17.33
CA MET A 1 -0.91 25.84 -17.41
C MET A 1 -0.02 26.35 -16.28
N VAL A 2 0.10 25.59 -15.17
CA VAL A 2 0.96 25.98 -14.03
C VAL A 2 2.41 25.83 -14.49
N ARG A 3 3.19 26.90 -14.43
CA ARG A 3 4.62 26.92 -14.78
C ARG A 3 5.35 26.18 -13.67
N THR A 4 5.64 24.88 -13.87
CA THR A 4 6.51 24.08 -12.98
C THR A 4 7.83 24.83 -12.80
N SER A 5 8.28 25.04 -11.56
CA SER A 5 9.54 25.73 -11.32
C SER A 5 10.69 24.87 -11.86
N TYR A 6 11.82 25.49 -12.23
CA TYR A 6 13.03 24.78 -12.64
C TYR A 6 13.52 23.77 -11.57
N LYS A 7 13.28 24.09 -10.29
CA LYS A 7 13.58 23.19 -9.19
C LYS A 7 12.70 21.94 -9.17
N ASP A 8 11.41 22.12 -9.47
CA ASP A 8 10.44 21.01 -9.52
C ASP A 8 10.76 20.07 -10.69
N ASP A 9 11.22 20.60 -11.84
CA ASP A 9 11.66 19.81 -12.99
C ASP A 9 12.87 18.93 -12.63
N ILE A 10 13.90 19.49 -12.01
CA ILE A 10 15.09 18.73 -11.57
C ILE A 10 14.70 17.63 -10.58
N HIS A 11 13.90 17.96 -9.57
CA HIS A 11 13.44 17.02 -8.57
C HIS A 11 12.67 15.86 -9.22
N HIS A 12 11.75 16.17 -10.12
CA HIS A 12 10.97 15.16 -10.86
C HIS A 12 11.86 14.24 -11.70
N ARG A 13 12.85 14.79 -12.43
CA ARG A 13 13.79 14.00 -13.23
C ARG A 13 14.62 13.03 -12.38
N ILE A 14 15.07 13.46 -11.21
CA ILE A 14 15.80 12.59 -10.26
C ILE A 14 14.90 11.44 -9.82
N LEU A 15 13.67 11.72 -9.38
CA LEU A 15 12.73 10.71 -8.91
C LEU A 15 12.35 9.71 -10.02
N GLN A 16 12.11 10.17 -11.24
CA GLN A 16 11.80 9.28 -12.38
C GLN A 16 12.96 8.34 -12.72
N ALA A 17 14.19 8.86 -12.77
CA ALA A 17 15.38 8.05 -13.02
C ALA A 17 15.59 7.02 -11.89
N ALA A 18 15.45 7.44 -10.63
CA ALA A 18 15.59 6.58 -9.47
C ALA A 18 14.52 5.49 -9.42
N ARG A 19 13.25 5.84 -9.70
CA ARG A 19 12.13 4.91 -9.75
C ARG A 19 12.40 3.77 -10.74
N GLY A 20 12.85 4.09 -11.95
CA GLY A 20 13.19 3.09 -12.97
C GLY A 20 14.35 2.19 -12.54
N GLU A 21 15.39 2.75 -11.94
CA GLU A 21 16.56 2.00 -11.50
C GLU A 21 16.23 1.11 -10.29
N PHE A 22 15.45 1.60 -9.31
CA PHE A 22 14.99 0.79 -8.19
C PHE A 22 14.08 -0.37 -8.62
N LEU A 23 13.24 -0.15 -9.64
CA LEU A 23 12.42 -1.23 -10.19
C LEU A 23 13.26 -2.33 -10.83
N GLN A 24 14.31 -1.96 -11.58
CA GLN A 24 15.13 -2.91 -12.35
C GLN A 24 16.17 -3.64 -11.50
N LYS A 25 16.82 -2.95 -10.56
CA LYS A 25 17.99 -3.46 -9.82
C LYS A 25 17.78 -3.58 -8.32
N GLY A 26 16.70 -2.99 -7.81
CA GLY A 26 16.47 -2.86 -6.38
C GLY A 26 17.33 -1.75 -5.73
N PHE A 27 17.02 -1.46 -4.47
CA PHE A 27 17.73 -0.44 -3.70
C PHE A 27 19.22 -0.75 -3.54
N LYS A 28 19.57 -2.00 -3.17
CA LYS A 28 20.94 -2.40 -2.85
C LYS A 28 21.91 -2.13 -4.01
N ASP A 29 21.52 -2.50 -5.22
CA ASP A 29 22.39 -2.44 -6.41
C ASP A 29 22.27 -1.13 -7.20
N THR A 30 21.41 -0.22 -6.76
CA THR A 30 21.29 1.14 -7.29
C THR A 30 22.33 2.07 -6.65
N SER A 31 22.96 2.95 -7.46
CA SER A 31 23.92 3.95 -6.99
C SER A 31 23.48 5.38 -7.31
N MET A 32 23.92 6.34 -6.47
CA MET A 32 23.74 7.77 -6.73
C MET A 32 24.36 8.21 -8.08
N ARG A 33 25.48 7.59 -8.50
CA ARG A 33 26.11 7.85 -9.79
C ARG A 33 25.22 7.39 -10.95
N THR A 34 24.59 6.23 -10.83
CA THR A 34 23.66 5.74 -11.85
C THR A 34 22.45 6.66 -11.97
N ILE A 35 21.87 7.08 -10.85
CA ILE A 35 20.75 8.03 -10.83
C ILE A 35 21.16 9.36 -11.48
N SER A 36 22.37 9.88 -11.16
CA SER A 36 22.91 11.10 -11.78
C SER A 36 22.99 10.98 -13.31
N ARG A 37 23.57 9.89 -13.79
CA ARG A 37 23.70 9.63 -15.23
C ARG A 37 22.33 9.53 -15.93
N LEU A 38 21.37 8.81 -15.34
CA LEU A 38 20.06 8.58 -15.92
C LEU A 38 19.16 9.82 -15.90
N SER A 39 19.23 10.60 -14.82
CA SER A 39 18.45 11.85 -14.70
C SER A 39 19.03 13.00 -15.51
N GLY A 40 20.30 12.91 -15.93
CA GLY A 40 21.04 14.03 -16.54
C GLY A 40 21.30 15.18 -15.53
N VAL A 41 21.23 14.90 -14.23
CA VAL A 41 21.53 15.85 -13.16
C VAL A 41 22.85 15.50 -12.54
N THR A 42 23.74 16.47 -12.38
CA THR A 42 25.07 16.22 -11.77
C THR A 42 24.94 15.72 -10.35
N LEU A 43 25.84 14.84 -9.93
CA LEU A 43 25.82 14.24 -8.61
C LEU A 43 25.82 15.31 -7.48
N SER A 44 26.61 16.38 -7.64
CA SER A 44 26.63 17.49 -6.69
C SER A 44 25.28 18.22 -6.61
N ASN A 45 24.58 18.35 -7.74
CA ASN A 45 23.26 18.97 -7.75
C ASN A 45 22.19 18.06 -7.14
N ILE A 46 22.28 16.73 -7.29
CA ILE A 46 21.38 15.78 -6.60
C ILE A 46 21.47 15.96 -5.09
N TYR A 47 22.68 16.13 -4.53
CA TYR A 47 22.88 16.35 -3.09
C TYR A 47 22.30 17.67 -2.56
N ASN A 48 21.90 18.61 -3.42
CA ASN A 48 21.13 19.79 -3.02
C ASN A 48 19.64 19.48 -2.76
N TYR A 49 19.15 18.34 -3.22
CA TYR A 49 17.74 17.91 -3.07
C TYR A 49 17.61 16.75 -2.10
N PHE A 50 18.55 15.83 -2.06
CA PHE A 50 18.49 14.59 -1.31
C PHE A 50 19.81 14.33 -0.59
N ARG A 51 19.75 13.94 0.67
CA ARG A 51 20.92 13.67 1.52
C ARG A 51 21.71 12.43 1.05
N ASP A 52 20.95 11.39 0.66
CA ASP A 52 21.50 10.09 0.29
C ASP A 52 20.52 9.32 -0.61
N LYS A 53 20.87 8.08 -0.95
CA LYS A 53 20.06 7.18 -1.75
C LYS A 53 18.75 6.79 -1.07
N ASP A 54 18.77 6.64 0.25
CA ASP A 54 17.57 6.26 1.02
C ASP A 54 16.53 7.40 1.04
N ASP A 55 17.00 8.64 1.11
CA ASP A 55 16.14 9.83 1.00
C ASP A 55 15.40 9.87 -0.35
N ILE A 56 16.09 9.55 -1.46
CA ILE A 56 15.48 9.41 -2.79
C ILE A 56 14.50 8.24 -2.81
N PHE A 57 14.88 7.09 -2.23
CA PHE A 57 14.03 5.89 -2.19
C PHE A 57 12.71 6.16 -1.47
N ARG A 58 12.78 6.78 -0.31
CA ARG A 58 11.60 7.20 0.45
C ARG A 58 10.75 8.20 -0.34
N ALA A 59 11.38 9.18 -1.00
CA ALA A 59 10.67 10.17 -1.80
C ALA A 59 9.92 9.53 -2.99
N VAL A 60 10.51 8.53 -3.65
CA VAL A 60 9.83 7.74 -4.71
C VAL A 60 8.62 7.00 -4.15
N LEU A 61 8.71 6.47 -2.93
CA LEU A 61 7.65 5.66 -2.33
C LEU A 61 6.64 6.47 -1.50
N THR A 62 6.90 7.74 -1.21
CA THR A 62 6.03 8.60 -0.40
C THR A 62 4.58 8.63 -0.88
N PRO A 63 4.25 8.72 -2.19
CA PRO A 63 2.85 8.70 -2.63
C PRO A 63 2.13 7.40 -2.26
N LEU A 64 2.79 6.25 -2.41
CA LEU A 64 2.25 4.95 -1.99
C LEU A 64 2.08 4.87 -0.47
N LEU A 65 3.10 5.29 0.29
CA LEU A 65 3.02 5.26 1.75
C LEU A 65 1.88 6.15 2.27
N ASN A 66 1.68 7.31 1.68
CA ASN A 66 0.55 8.18 2.00
C ASN A 66 -0.80 7.55 1.64
N ALA A 67 -0.88 6.82 0.51
CA ALA A 67 -2.10 6.11 0.13
C ALA A 67 -2.43 4.98 1.14
N PHE A 68 -1.44 4.27 1.67
CA PHE A 68 -1.66 3.32 2.77
C PHE A 68 -2.19 4.02 4.02
N GLU A 69 -1.57 5.13 4.44
CA GLU A 69 -2.05 5.89 5.62
C GLU A 69 -3.49 6.39 5.43
N GLN A 70 -3.85 6.82 4.23
CA GLN A 70 -5.21 7.24 3.92
C GLN A 70 -6.19 6.07 4.01
N LEU A 71 -5.89 4.91 3.42
CA LEU A 71 -6.71 3.71 3.52
C LEU A 71 -6.90 3.27 4.98
N PHE A 72 -5.86 3.38 5.81
CA PHE A 72 -5.96 3.12 7.25
C PHE A 72 -6.90 4.08 7.96
N ALA A 73 -6.75 5.38 7.70
CA ALA A 73 -7.59 6.39 8.32
C ALA A 73 -9.07 6.20 7.96
N GLU A 74 -9.35 5.88 6.69
CA GLU A 74 -10.70 5.60 6.21
C GLU A 74 -11.28 4.33 6.85
N HIS A 75 -10.50 3.26 6.94
CA HIS A 75 -10.93 1.99 7.56
C HIS A 75 -11.29 2.11 9.05
N ASN A 76 -10.73 3.10 9.73
CA ASN A 76 -11.05 3.41 11.13
C ASN A 76 -12.15 4.47 11.28
N SER A 77 -12.79 4.89 10.18
CA SER A 77 -13.89 5.86 10.21
C SER A 77 -15.20 5.22 10.69
N ASP A 78 -16.13 6.06 11.15
CA ASP A 78 -17.46 5.61 11.61
C ASP A 78 -18.26 4.88 10.54
N ASP A 79 -18.05 5.18 9.26
CA ASP A 79 -18.70 4.52 8.13
C ASP A 79 -18.35 3.02 8.05
N TYR A 80 -17.09 2.68 8.38
CA TYR A 80 -16.61 1.30 8.39
C TYR A 80 -16.93 0.56 9.71
N MET A 81 -17.27 1.30 10.79
CA MET A 81 -17.67 0.73 12.07
C MET A 81 -19.16 0.42 12.16
N SER A 82 -19.82 0.16 11.04
CA SER A 82 -21.24 -0.20 10.99
C SER A 82 -21.42 -1.66 10.59
N LYS A 83 -22.37 -2.38 11.23
CA LYS A 83 -22.68 -3.75 10.83
C LYS A 83 -23.29 -3.81 9.43
N GLU A 84 -23.94 -2.74 8.98
CA GLU A 84 -24.48 -2.54 7.65
C GLU A 84 -23.37 -2.57 6.59
N PHE A 85 -22.15 -2.22 6.98
CA PHE A 85 -20.97 -2.31 6.14
C PHE A 85 -20.79 -3.70 5.51
N PHE A 86 -21.11 -4.77 6.24
CA PHE A 86 -21.02 -6.13 5.75
C PHE A 86 -22.25 -6.58 4.94
N SER A 87 -23.33 -5.78 4.88
CA SER A 87 -24.62 -6.20 4.33
C SER A 87 -25.14 -5.41 3.13
N MET A 88 -24.57 -4.23 2.83
CA MET A 88 -25.06 -3.35 1.75
C MET A 88 -24.17 -3.42 0.51
N ASP A 89 -24.78 -3.60 -0.67
CA ASP A 89 -24.07 -3.61 -1.97
C ASP A 89 -23.25 -2.32 -2.21
N SER A 90 -23.74 -1.18 -1.70
CA SER A 90 -23.03 0.11 -1.81
C SER A 90 -21.70 0.13 -1.04
N HIS A 91 -21.64 -0.53 0.13
CA HIS A 91 -20.39 -0.64 0.91
C HIS A 91 -19.42 -1.63 0.27
N GLN A 92 -19.93 -2.72 -0.31
CA GLN A 92 -19.08 -3.65 -1.05
C GLN A 92 -18.45 -2.98 -2.27
N LYS A 93 -19.21 -2.15 -2.99
CA LYS A 93 -18.67 -1.35 -4.09
C LYS A 93 -17.59 -0.39 -3.62
N LYS A 94 -17.80 0.32 -2.50
CA LYS A 94 -16.78 1.22 -1.92
C LYS A 94 -15.52 0.46 -1.57
N LEU A 95 -15.61 -0.72 -0.93
CA LEU A 95 -14.45 -1.57 -0.64
C LEU A 95 -13.67 -1.95 -1.90
N ILE A 96 -14.36 -2.35 -2.96
CA ILE A 96 -13.72 -2.69 -4.24
C ILE A 96 -12.97 -1.48 -4.78
N ASP A 97 -13.60 -0.30 -4.81
CA ASP A 97 -13.00 0.92 -5.32
C ASP A 97 -11.77 1.32 -4.47
N ASP A 98 -11.82 1.23 -3.14
CA ASP A 98 -10.72 1.51 -2.23
C ASP A 98 -9.54 0.53 -2.43
N PHE A 99 -9.83 -0.78 -2.58
CA PHE A 99 -8.82 -1.80 -2.84
C PHE A 99 -8.17 -1.66 -4.23
N MET A 100 -8.86 -1.08 -5.21
CA MET A 100 -8.32 -0.80 -6.54
C MET A 100 -7.29 0.34 -6.54
N VAL A 101 -7.30 1.26 -5.56
CA VAL A 101 -6.43 2.45 -5.52
C VAL A 101 -4.95 2.06 -5.63
N ILE A 102 -4.50 1.10 -4.80
CA ILE A 102 -3.09 0.72 -4.74
C ILE A 102 -2.61 0.04 -6.03
N PRO A 103 -3.23 -1.05 -6.51
CA PRO A 103 -2.76 -1.75 -7.71
C PRO A 103 -2.94 -0.95 -9.01
N THR A 104 -3.85 0.03 -9.04
CA THR A 104 -4.05 0.87 -10.22
C THR A 104 -3.05 2.02 -10.26
N ASN A 105 -2.89 2.76 -9.15
CA ASN A 105 -2.13 4.00 -9.15
C ASN A 105 -0.66 3.84 -8.74
N TYR A 106 -0.32 2.78 -7.99
CA TYR A 106 0.98 2.62 -7.34
C TYR A 106 1.61 1.24 -7.58
N ARG A 107 1.24 0.56 -8.68
CA ARG A 107 1.71 -0.80 -8.98
C ARG A 107 3.22 -0.94 -8.95
N THR A 108 3.92 0.01 -9.57
CA THR A 108 5.39 0.02 -9.63
C THR A 108 6.00 0.28 -8.26
N GLU A 109 5.49 1.26 -7.54
CA GLU A 109 5.95 1.62 -6.20
C GLU A 109 5.76 0.47 -5.23
N LEU A 110 4.62 -0.23 -5.31
CA LEU A 110 4.35 -1.40 -4.48
C LEU A 110 5.30 -2.57 -4.82
N LYS A 111 5.58 -2.80 -6.11
CA LYS A 111 6.57 -3.80 -6.54
C LYS A 111 7.97 -3.48 -5.99
N ILE A 112 8.39 -2.21 -6.07
CA ILE A 112 9.66 -1.73 -5.49
C ILE A 112 9.68 -1.95 -3.97
N LEU A 113 8.63 -1.55 -3.26
CA LEU A 113 8.55 -1.62 -1.81
C LEU A 113 8.61 -3.06 -1.29
N LEU A 114 7.85 -3.98 -1.90
CA LEU A 114 7.72 -5.35 -1.42
C LEU A 114 8.88 -6.26 -1.82
N PHE A 115 9.54 -5.99 -2.95
CA PHE A 115 10.51 -6.95 -3.53
C PHE A 115 11.90 -6.36 -3.76
N ASN A 116 12.04 -5.02 -3.79
CA ASN A 116 13.26 -4.34 -4.18
C ASN A 116 13.81 -3.39 -3.10
N SER A 117 13.33 -3.49 -1.85
CA SER A 117 13.68 -2.59 -0.73
C SER A 117 14.88 -3.03 0.11
N ALA A 118 15.46 -4.23 -0.15
CA ALA A 118 16.56 -4.77 0.65
C ALA A 118 17.73 -3.80 0.79
N GLY A 119 18.20 -3.57 2.03
CA GLY A 119 19.27 -2.63 2.38
C GLY A 119 18.82 -1.17 2.53
N SER A 120 17.53 -0.86 2.35
CA SER A 120 16.96 0.47 2.63
C SER A 120 16.37 0.56 4.04
N SER A 121 15.98 1.78 4.45
CA SER A 121 15.22 1.98 5.69
C SER A 121 13.83 1.35 5.68
N LEU A 122 13.35 0.88 4.53
CA LEU A 122 12.04 0.23 4.35
C LEU A 122 12.16 -1.28 4.08
N GLU A 123 13.32 -1.90 4.27
CA GLU A 123 13.51 -3.33 4.01
C GLU A 123 12.57 -4.25 4.82
N ASN A 124 12.23 -3.83 6.06
CA ASN A 124 11.31 -4.54 6.95
C ASN A 124 9.87 -4.03 6.85
N PHE A 125 9.51 -3.34 5.77
CA PHE A 125 8.18 -2.75 5.60
C PHE A 125 7.07 -3.78 5.79
N ARG A 126 7.24 -5.01 5.23
CA ARG A 126 6.24 -6.07 5.31
C ARG A 126 5.86 -6.40 6.75
N ASP A 127 6.86 -6.66 7.59
CA ASP A 127 6.64 -7.05 8.98
C ASP A 127 6.03 -5.89 9.78
N THR A 128 6.61 -4.70 9.64
CA THR A 128 6.11 -3.48 10.28
C THR A 128 4.66 -3.17 9.91
N PHE A 129 4.32 -3.35 8.64
CA PHE A 129 2.97 -3.16 8.13
C PHE A 129 2.00 -4.17 8.74
N VAL A 130 2.32 -5.46 8.69
CA VAL A 130 1.47 -6.54 9.22
C VAL A 130 1.25 -6.38 10.71
N ASP A 131 2.30 -6.07 11.48
CA ASP A 131 2.19 -5.83 12.91
C ASP A 131 1.27 -4.65 13.24
N ARG A 132 1.46 -3.53 12.55
CA ARG A 132 0.61 -2.34 12.74
C ARG A 132 -0.85 -2.62 12.40
N TYR A 133 -1.10 -3.26 11.25
CA TYR A 133 -2.46 -3.62 10.82
C TYR A 133 -3.13 -4.61 11.77
N THR A 134 -2.38 -5.53 12.32
CA THR A 134 -2.88 -6.46 13.36
C THR A 134 -3.38 -5.70 14.58
N GLN A 135 -2.59 -4.74 15.09
CA GLN A 135 -2.98 -3.94 16.26
C GLN A 135 -4.24 -3.08 15.98
N GLU A 136 -4.31 -2.48 14.80
CA GLU A 136 -5.50 -1.71 14.40
C GLU A 136 -6.73 -2.63 14.23
N SER A 137 -6.57 -3.84 13.69
CA SER A 137 -7.66 -4.81 13.57
C SER A 137 -8.16 -5.28 14.94
N LEU A 138 -7.28 -5.52 15.89
CA LEU A 138 -7.65 -5.84 17.29
C LEU A 138 -8.46 -4.70 17.93
N ARG A 139 -8.00 -3.46 17.74
CA ARG A 139 -8.72 -2.27 18.20
C ARG A 139 -10.08 -2.14 17.56
N TYR A 140 -10.17 -2.33 16.23
CA TYR A 140 -11.43 -2.31 15.49
C TYR A 140 -12.43 -3.35 16.02
N MET A 141 -11.99 -4.60 16.22
CA MET A 141 -12.84 -5.68 16.75
C MET A 141 -13.35 -5.36 18.16
N LYS A 142 -12.52 -4.76 19.01
CA LYS A 142 -12.93 -4.31 20.34
C LYS A 142 -14.02 -3.23 20.24
N LEU A 143 -13.84 -2.21 19.43
CA LEU A 143 -14.83 -1.14 19.21
C LEU A 143 -16.14 -1.68 18.63
N MET A 144 -16.07 -2.60 17.67
CA MET A 144 -17.25 -3.28 17.12
C MET A 144 -18.01 -4.06 18.19
N LYS A 145 -17.31 -4.75 19.09
CA LYS A 145 -17.92 -5.48 20.22
C LYS A 145 -18.59 -4.55 21.22
N GLU A 146 -17.97 -3.40 21.51
CA GLU A 146 -18.56 -2.38 22.40
C GLU A 146 -19.82 -1.78 21.78
N ARG A 147 -19.81 -1.48 20.47
CA ARG A 147 -20.93 -0.88 19.74
C ARG A 147 -22.07 -1.89 19.50
N TYR A 148 -21.72 -3.15 19.25
CA TYR A 148 -22.66 -4.24 18.93
C TYR A 148 -22.39 -5.47 19.81
N PRO A 149 -22.85 -5.49 21.06
CA PRO A 149 -22.51 -6.56 22.02
C PRO A 149 -22.94 -7.98 21.60
N HIS A 150 -23.89 -8.09 20.66
CA HIS A 150 -24.41 -9.36 20.17
C HIS A 150 -23.55 -10.02 19.10
N ILE A 151 -22.63 -9.28 18.47
CA ILE A 151 -21.74 -9.86 17.45
C ILE A 151 -20.60 -10.66 18.07
N LYS A 152 -20.09 -11.62 17.34
CA LYS A 152 -18.89 -12.37 17.70
C LYS A 152 -17.67 -11.64 17.13
N ALA A 153 -16.88 -11.01 18.00
CA ALA A 153 -15.68 -10.25 17.62
C ALA A 153 -14.42 -10.67 18.39
N ASP A 154 -14.47 -11.80 19.11
CA ASP A 154 -13.36 -12.33 19.91
C ASP A 154 -12.51 -13.25 19.02
N PHE A 155 -11.67 -12.66 18.16
CA PHE A 155 -10.74 -13.38 17.29
C PHE A 155 -9.36 -13.45 17.93
N SER A 156 -8.61 -14.53 17.66
CA SER A 156 -7.23 -14.63 18.12
C SER A 156 -6.34 -13.63 17.37
N ASP A 157 -5.33 -13.12 18.04
CA ASP A 157 -4.31 -12.23 17.48
C ASP A 157 -3.67 -12.86 16.25
N PHE A 158 -3.39 -14.17 16.31
CA PHE A 158 -2.80 -14.91 15.17
C PHE A 158 -3.72 -14.98 13.96
N PHE A 159 -5.04 -15.09 14.15
CA PHE A 159 -5.99 -15.05 13.04
C PHE A 159 -5.98 -13.69 12.36
N LEU A 160 -6.05 -12.60 13.12
CA LEU A 160 -6.02 -11.23 12.57
C LEU A 160 -4.68 -10.93 11.90
N HIS A 161 -3.56 -11.33 12.51
CA HIS A 161 -2.23 -11.25 11.91
C HIS A 161 -2.17 -11.96 10.56
N SER A 162 -2.69 -13.19 10.50
CA SER A 162 -2.72 -13.99 9.27
C SER A 162 -3.56 -13.32 8.18
N MET A 163 -4.69 -12.70 8.52
CA MET A 163 -5.52 -11.98 7.56
C MET A 163 -4.83 -10.73 7.02
N CYS A 164 -4.12 -9.98 7.87
CA CYS A 164 -3.32 -8.83 7.45
C CYS A 164 -2.16 -9.24 6.53
N SER A 165 -1.46 -10.33 6.87
CA SER A 165 -0.39 -10.90 6.05
C SER A 165 -0.91 -11.40 4.70
N LEU A 166 -2.08 -12.06 4.69
CA LEU A 166 -2.74 -12.53 3.46
C LEU A 166 -3.08 -11.36 2.54
N TRP A 167 -3.63 -10.27 3.08
CA TRP A 167 -3.95 -9.08 2.29
C TRP A 167 -2.71 -8.52 1.58
N LEU A 168 -1.61 -8.34 2.29
CA LEU A 168 -0.37 -7.82 1.70
C LEU A 168 0.24 -8.81 0.68
N THR A 169 0.07 -10.11 0.91
CA THR A 169 0.48 -11.16 -0.04
C THR A 169 -0.33 -11.07 -1.33
N VAL A 170 -1.65 -10.92 -1.23
CA VAL A 170 -2.53 -10.73 -2.39
C VAL A 170 -2.14 -9.50 -3.21
N MET A 171 -1.82 -8.37 -2.54
CA MET A 171 -1.32 -7.17 -3.23
C MET A 171 0.02 -7.44 -3.94
N GLY A 172 0.90 -8.22 -3.32
CA GLY A 172 2.17 -8.66 -3.92
C GLY A 172 1.97 -9.50 -5.17
N GLU A 173 1.03 -10.47 -5.14
CA GLU A 173 0.69 -11.28 -6.31
C GLU A 173 0.20 -10.41 -7.48
N ILE A 174 -0.71 -9.46 -7.23
CA ILE A 174 -1.22 -8.58 -8.29
C ILE A 174 -0.08 -7.81 -8.99
N VAL A 175 0.89 -7.30 -8.25
CA VAL A 175 1.94 -6.46 -8.83
C VAL A 175 3.08 -7.25 -9.48
N THR A 176 3.18 -8.55 -9.24
CA THR A 176 4.17 -9.44 -9.87
C THR A 176 3.67 -10.08 -11.16
N HIS A 177 2.36 -10.09 -11.40
CA HIS A 177 1.73 -10.63 -12.59
C HIS A 177 1.51 -9.53 -13.63
N ASP A 178 2.57 -9.19 -14.38
CA ASP A 178 2.56 -8.06 -15.33
C ASP A 178 1.53 -8.22 -16.49
N GLU A 179 1.05 -9.45 -16.74
CA GLU A 179 0.01 -9.78 -17.71
C GLU A 179 -1.40 -9.37 -17.29
N LEU A 180 -1.64 -9.10 -16.00
CA LEU A 180 -2.95 -8.72 -15.51
C LEU A 180 -3.36 -7.32 -16.00
N THR A 181 -4.45 -7.27 -16.73
CA THR A 181 -5.11 -6.02 -17.10
C THR A 181 -5.86 -5.42 -15.89
N GLU A 182 -6.19 -4.15 -15.96
CA GLU A 182 -7.01 -3.49 -14.92
C GLU A 182 -8.37 -4.20 -14.74
N ALA A 183 -8.98 -4.69 -15.83
CA ALA A 183 -10.21 -5.46 -15.77
C ALA A 183 -10.04 -6.80 -15.02
N ASN A 184 -8.92 -7.51 -15.24
CA ASN A 184 -8.62 -8.74 -14.51
C ASN A 184 -8.39 -8.47 -13.01
N ILE A 185 -7.67 -7.39 -12.67
CA ILE A 185 -7.43 -6.98 -11.29
C ILE A 185 -8.76 -6.63 -10.62
N LYS A 186 -9.63 -5.87 -11.28
CA LYS A 186 -10.96 -5.52 -10.74
C LYS A 186 -11.84 -6.74 -10.52
N GLN A 187 -11.85 -7.68 -11.47
CA GLN A 187 -12.58 -8.94 -11.31
C GLN A 187 -12.08 -9.70 -10.09
N PHE A 188 -10.77 -9.91 -9.99
CA PHE A 188 -10.16 -10.61 -8.87
C PHE A 188 -10.46 -9.93 -7.52
N ILE A 189 -10.32 -8.60 -7.44
CA ILE A 189 -10.62 -7.85 -6.21
C ILE A 189 -12.10 -8.00 -5.85
N THR A 190 -13.01 -7.99 -6.83
CA THR A 190 -14.44 -8.21 -6.59
C THR A 190 -14.69 -9.59 -5.98
N GLU A 191 -14.08 -10.63 -6.54
CA GLU A 191 -14.18 -12.00 -6.02
C GLU A 191 -13.58 -12.12 -4.60
N TYR A 192 -12.41 -11.53 -4.39
CA TYR A 192 -11.72 -11.52 -3.09
C TYR A 192 -12.53 -10.80 -1.99
N ILE A 193 -13.09 -9.63 -2.29
CA ILE A 193 -13.93 -8.87 -1.36
C ILE A 193 -15.23 -9.61 -1.07
N THR A 194 -15.86 -10.19 -2.07
CA THR A 194 -17.09 -10.99 -1.90
C THR A 194 -16.84 -12.20 -0.98
N PHE A 195 -15.78 -12.94 -1.23
CA PHE A 195 -15.34 -14.06 -0.40
C PHE A 195 -15.05 -13.61 1.04
N GLY A 196 -14.26 -12.55 1.21
CA GLY A 196 -13.89 -12.02 2.53
C GLY A 196 -15.11 -11.53 3.31
N THR A 197 -15.98 -10.76 2.67
CA THR A 197 -17.21 -10.24 3.30
C THR A 197 -18.14 -11.37 3.76
N ALA A 198 -18.35 -12.40 2.93
CA ALA A 198 -19.14 -13.55 3.30
C ALA A 198 -18.54 -14.31 4.50
N GLY A 199 -17.22 -14.49 4.51
CA GLY A 199 -16.49 -15.12 5.61
C GLY A 199 -16.61 -14.33 6.91
N TRP A 200 -16.41 -13.00 6.87
CA TRP A 200 -16.53 -12.13 8.04
C TRP A 200 -17.97 -12.13 8.59
N LYS A 201 -18.99 -12.05 7.74
CA LYS A 201 -20.40 -12.17 8.15
C LYS A 201 -20.65 -13.44 8.96
N GLU A 202 -20.21 -14.57 8.42
CA GLU A 202 -20.40 -15.86 9.09
C GLU A 202 -19.65 -15.94 10.41
N LEU A 203 -18.39 -15.48 10.45
CA LEU A 203 -17.57 -15.49 11.66
C LEU A 203 -18.11 -14.57 12.75
N MET A 204 -18.57 -13.38 12.38
CA MET A 204 -19.10 -12.39 13.31
C MET A 204 -20.58 -12.63 13.67
N LYS A 205 -21.27 -13.53 12.98
CA LYS A 205 -22.68 -13.84 13.16
C LYS A 205 -23.60 -12.61 12.95
N ILE A 206 -23.39 -11.87 11.86
CA ILE A 206 -24.17 -10.69 11.45
C ILE A 206 -24.90 -10.92 10.14
#